data_0203056533078c346bbb7f375cefd2c2
#
_entry.id   0203056533078c346bbb7f375cefd2c2
#
_cell.length_a   1.000
_cell.length_b   1.000
_cell.length_c   1.000
_cell.angle_alpha   90.00
_cell.angle_beta   90.00
_cell.angle_gamma   90.00
#
_symmetry.space_group_name_H-M   'P 1'
#
loop_
_entity.id
_entity.type
_entity.pdbx_description
1 polymer ?
#
loop_
_entity_poly.entity_id
_entity_poly.type
_entity_poly.pdbx_seq_one_letter_code
_entity_poly.pdbx_strand_id
1 'polypeptide(L)'
;VSLLRHSWQQGLRIVWRLATLPGRREPVQAILVITSDGAKGSHQDFEGFHALLTDRLTDAVDRGALTGPVPAIVHLTQGGIDFEEYSDMFDTLNRAVDHARDIYGAGHDEVCIDITAGLKVFSIAAANVTMNRKLIFSYINNEGEPQYYDATIELGALLGKD
;
A
#
# COMPACT_ATOMS: atom_id res chain seq x y z
N VAL A 1 -11.90 -16.45 -8.93
CA VAL A 1 -11.61 -15.08 -9.45
C VAL A 1 -10.68 -14.45 -8.44
N SER A 2 -9.43 -14.20 -8.85
CA SER A 2 -8.43 -13.61 -7.95
C SER A 2 -8.81 -12.19 -7.58
N LEU A 3 -8.68 -11.86 -6.31
CA LEU A 3 -8.88 -10.50 -5.77
C LEU A 3 -7.99 -9.48 -6.50
N LEU A 4 -6.80 -9.88 -6.95
CA LEU A 4 -5.87 -9.00 -7.65
C LEU A 4 -6.39 -8.53 -9.01
N ARG A 5 -7.16 -9.35 -9.73
CA ARG A 5 -7.75 -8.94 -11.03
C ARG A 5 -8.67 -7.72 -10.95
N HIS A 6 -9.24 -7.47 -9.77
CA HIS A 6 -10.12 -6.32 -9.52
C HIS A 6 -9.43 -5.21 -8.72
N SER A 7 -8.27 -5.49 -8.11
CA SER A 7 -7.59 -4.54 -7.23
C SER A 7 -6.78 -3.46 -7.97
N TRP A 8 -6.56 -3.58 -9.29
CA TRP A 8 -5.92 -2.50 -10.05
C TRP A 8 -6.71 -1.17 -9.97
N GLN A 9 -8.04 -1.24 -9.94
CA GLN A 9 -8.89 -0.05 -9.77
C GLN A 9 -8.70 0.57 -8.39
N GLN A 10 -8.55 -0.24 -7.36
CA GLN A 10 -8.29 0.19 -6.00
C GLN A 10 -6.90 0.82 -5.90
N GLY A 11 -5.88 0.15 -6.46
CA GLY A 11 -4.52 0.68 -6.54
C GLY A 11 -4.47 2.04 -7.23
N LEU A 12 -5.15 2.19 -8.37
CA LEU A 12 -5.23 3.46 -9.09
C LEU A 12 -5.90 4.55 -8.24
N ARG A 13 -7.01 4.24 -7.55
CA ARG A 13 -7.69 5.20 -6.67
C ARG A 13 -6.82 5.65 -5.52
N ILE A 14 -6.05 4.73 -4.91
CA ILE A 14 -5.14 5.03 -3.82
C ILE A 14 -4.01 5.95 -4.31
N VAL A 15 -3.37 5.60 -5.43
CA VAL A 15 -2.31 6.43 -6.03
C VAL A 15 -2.84 7.82 -6.38
N TRP A 16 -4.00 7.88 -7.02
CA TRP A 16 -4.66 9.14 -7.35
C TRP A 16 -4.90 9.99 -6.10
N ARG A 17 -5.47 9.39 -5.06
CA ARG A 17 -5.78 10.12 -3.83
C ARG A 17 -4.53 10.56 -3.09
N LEU A 18 -3.51 9.71 -3.01
CA LEU A 18 -2.21 10.08 -2.42
C LEU A 18 -1.57 11.26 -3.16
N ALA A 19 -1.63 11.26 -4.48
CA ALA A 19 -1.10 12.34 -5.30
C ALA A 19 -1.88 13.66 -5.16
N THR A 20 -3.15 13.60 -4.73
CA THR A 20 -4.04 14.77 -4.61
C THR A 20 -4.26 15.21 -3.16
N LEU A 21 -3.60 14.59 -2.17
CA LEU A 21 -3.73 14.99 -0.77
C LEU A 21 -3.24 16.43 -0.56
N PRO A 22 -4.02 17.27 0.15
CA PRO A 22 -3.61 18.63 0.47
C PRO A 22 -2.28 18.65 1.24
N GLY A 23 -1.35 19.48 0.79
CA GLY A 23 -0.02 19.64 1.42
C GLY A 23 1.04 18.64 0.95
N ARG A 24 0.70 17.63 0.17
CA ARG A 24 1.67 16.72 -0.44
C ARG A 24 2.25 17.37 -1.70
N ARG A 25 3.58 17.46 -1.75
CA ARG A 25 4.31 18.08 -2.87
C ARG A 25 4.98 17.08 -3.81
N GLU A 26 5.21 15.87 -3.29
CA GLU A 26 5.96 14.84 -4.01
C GLU A 26 4.99 13.82 -4.65
N PRO A 27 5.23 13.43 -5.91
CA PRO A 27 4.46 12.37 -6.56
C PRO A 27 4.73 11.01 -5.89
N VAL A 28 3.81 10.07 -6.05
CA VAL A 28 4.05 8.67 -5.64
C VAL A 28 5.18 8.11 -6.50
N GLN A 29 6.26 7.67 -5.86
CA GLN A 29 7.45 7.16 -6.55
C GLN A 29 7.37 5.66 -6.83
N ALA A 30 6.79 4.90 -5.91
CA ALA A 30 6.70 3.45 -6.03
C ALA A 30 5.43 2.87 -5.41
N ILE A 31 5.01 1.72 -5.93
CA ILE A 31 3.95 0.86 -5.42
C ILE A 31 4.59 -0.49 -5.14
N LEU A 32 4.72 -0.82 -3.85
CA LEU A 32 5.29 -2.08 -3.40
C LEU A 32 4.16 -3.09 -3.20
N VAL A 33 4.15 -4.16 -4.00
CA VAL A 33 3.06 -5.14 -4.03
C VAL A 33 3.47 -6.39 -3.28
N ILE A 34 2.66 -6.76 -2.28
CA ILE A 34 2.77 -8.00 -1.52
C ILE A 34 1.65 -8.93 -2.01
N THR A 35 2.00 -10.16 -2.37
CA THR A 35 1.07 -11.13 -2.92
C THR A 35 1.02 -12.39 -2.06
N SER A 36 -0.15 -13.04 -2.03
CA SER A 36 -0.32 -14.33 -1.36
C SER A 36 0.18 -15.49 -2.22
N ASP A 37 0.59 -16.56 -1.57
CA ASP A 37 1.04 -17.82 -2.15
C ASP A 37 -0.10 -18.82 -2.45
N GLY A 38 0.28 -20.06 -2.81
CA GLY A 38 -0.62 -21.18 -3.02
C GLY A 38 -1.25 -21.23 -4.43
N ALA A 39 -2.01 -22.31 -4.68
CA ALA A 39 -2.61 -22.60 -5.99
C ALA A 39 -3.64 -21.55 -6.47
N LYS A 40 -4.15 -20.72 -5.58
CA LYS A 40 -5.06 -19.60 -5.85
C LYS A 40 -4.46 -18.27 -5.37
N GLY A 41 -3.18 -18.26 -5.09
CA GLY A 41 -2.46 -17.10 -4.59
C GLY A 41 -2.42 -15.96 -5.59
N SER A 42 -2.44 -14.74 -5.07
CA SER A 42 -2.44 -13.55 -5.91
C SER A 42 -1.12 -13.32 -6.67
N HIS A 43 -0.03 -14.00 -6.26
CA HIS A 43 1.25 -13.94 -6.98
C HIS A 43 1.12 -14.38 -8.45
N GLN A 44 0.19 -15.29 -8.77
CA GLN A 44 -0.03 -15.78 -10.13
C GLN A 44 -0.64 -14.73 -11.07
N ASP A 45 -1.34 -13.74 -10.52
CA ASP A 45 -1.99 -12.68 -11.30
C ASP A 45 -1.18 -11.38 -11.33
N PHE A 46 0.03 -11.36 -10.73
CA PHE A 46 0.82 -10.14 -10.62
C PHE A 46 1.15 -9.52 -11.98
N GLU A 47 1.54 -10.30 -12.96
CA GLU A 47 1.89 -9.79 -14.30
C GLU A 47 0.70 -9.08 -14.97
N GLY A 48 -0.49 -9.66 -14.88
CA GLY A 48 -1.71 -9.03 -15.38
C GLY A 48 -2.08 -7.75 -14.62
N PHE A 49 -1.92 -7.76 -13.30
CA PHE A 49 -2.10 -6.58 -12.46
C PHE A 49 -1.10 -5.48 -12.81
N HIS A 50 0.19 -5.83 -12.91
CA HIS A 50 1.27 -4.91 -13.26
C HIS A 50 1.01 -4.23 -14.60
N ALA A 51 0.70 -5.00 -15.64
CA ALA A 51 0.44 -4.48 -16.98
C ALA A 51 -0.74 -3.50 -16.99
N LEU A 52 -1.87 -3.87 -16.37
CA LEU A 52 -3.06 -3.03 -16.31
C LEU A 52 -2.83 -1.73 -15.51
N LEU A 53 -2.16 -1.84 -14.36
CA LEU A 53 -1.91 -0.68 -13.52
C LEU A 53 -0.91 0.28 -14.19
N THR A 54 0.14 -0.25 -14.82
CA THR A 54 1.11 0.55 -15.58
C THR A 54 0.43 1.31 -16.71
N ASP A 55 -0.41 0.64 -17.52
CA ASP A 55 -1.15 1.25 -18.61
C ASP A 55 -2.01 2.43 -18.11
N ARG A 56 -2.76 2.23 -17.03
CA ARG A 56 -3.64 3.24 -16.46
C ARG A 56 -2.89 4.42 -15.83
N LEU A 57 -1.77 4.15 -15.16
CA LEU A 57 -0.93 5.21 -14.59
C LEU A 57 -0.26 6.02 -15.69
N THR A 58 0.23 5.37 -16.75
CA THR A 58 0.80 6.04 -17.93
C THR A 58 -0.23 6.96 -18.57
N ASP A 59 -1.43 6.45 -18.85
CA ASP A 59 -2.53 7.24 -19.41
C ASP A 59 -2.92 8.44 -18.51
N ALA A 60 -2.89 8.27 -17.19
CA ALA A 60 -3.17 9.35 -16.25
C ALA A 60 -2.08 10.45 -16.24
N VAL A 61 -0.80 10.05 -16.36
CA VAL A 61 0.31 10.98 -16.48
C VAL A 61 0.26 11.72 -17.83
N ASP A 62 0.05 11.01 -18.94
CA ASP A 62 0.00 11.58 -20.29
C ASP A 62 -1.13 12.60 -20.45
N ARG A 63 -2.25 12.39 -19.76
CA ARG A 63 -3.38 13.34 -19.73
C ARG A 63 -3.22 14.47 -18.71
N GLY A 64 -2.10 14.52 -17.99
CA GLY A 64 -1.86 15.51 -16.93
C GLY A 64 -2.75 15.37 -15.71
N ALA A 65 -3.36 14.19 -15.53
CA ALA A 65 -4.20 13.89 -14.38
C ALA A 65 -3.37 13.48 -13.15
N LEU A 66 -2.17 12.96 -13.36
CA LEU A 66 -1.14 12.78 -12.35
C LEU A 66 0.09 13.60 -12.73
N THR A 67 0.74 14.17 -11.72
CA THR A 67 2.00 14.90 -11.90
C THR A 67 3.19 13.99 -11.58
N GLY A 68 4.30 14.17 -12.29
CA GLY A 68 5.53 13.39 -12.10
C GLY A 68 5.63 12.15 -13.00
N PRO A 69 6.66 11.33 -12.79
CA PRO A 69 6.85 10.09 -13.54
C PRO A 69 5.82 9.02 -13.15
N VAL A 70 5.62 8.05 -14.02
CA VAL A 70 4.83 6.85 -13.68
C VAL A 70 5.51 6.13 -12.50
N PRO A 71 4.79 5.82 -11.41
CA PRO A 71 5.35 5.11 -10.27
C PRO A 71 5.93 3.75 -10.64
N ALA A 72 7.06 3.37 -10.04
CA ALA A 72 7.57 2.01 -10.16
C ALA A 72 6.63 1.02 -9.47
N ILE A 73 6.32 -0.10 -10.11
CA ILE A 73 5.53 -1.18 -9.52
C ILE A 73 6.47 -2.34 -9.21
N VAL A 74 6.66 -2.63 -7.92
CA VAL A 74 7.65 -3.60 -7.44
C VAL A 74 6.95 -4.79 -6.80
N HIS A 75 7.22 -5.99 -7.30
CA HIS A 75 6.74 -7.24 -6.70
C HIS A 75 7.70 -7.68 -5.59
N LEU A 76 7.33 -7.45 -4.34
CA LEU A 76 8.19 -7.77 -3.18
C LEU A 76 8.23 -9.26 -2.84
N THR A 77 7.16 -9.99 -3.14
CA THR A 77 7.00 -11.41 -2.77
C THR A 77 6.73 -12.26 -4.01
N GLN A 78 7.76 -12.50 -4.83
CA GLN A 78 7.61 -13.14 -6.15
C GLN A 78 6.94 -14.53 -6.11
N GLY A 79 7.17 -15.32 -5.04
CA GLY A 79 6.50 -16.61 -4.84
C GLY A 79 5.20 -16.52 -4.04
N GLY A 80 4.85 -15.31 -3.60
CA GLY A 80 3.80 -15.10 -2.61
C GLY A 80 4.25 -15.45 -1.19
N ILE A 81 3.42 -15.09 -0.20
CA ILE A 81 3.58 -15.47 1.21
C ILE A 81 2.23 -15.93 1.76
N ASP A 82 2.25 -16.67 2.85
CA ASP A 82 1.02 -17.06 3.56
C ASP A 82 0.42 -15.85 4.27
N PHE A 83 -0.75 -15.39 3.82
CA PHE A 83 -1.46 -14.25 4.41
C PHE A 83 -2.17 -14.60 5.73
N GLU A 84 -2.22 -15.86 6.12
CA GLU A 84 -2.76 -16.30 7.39
C GLU A 84 -1.67 -16.41 8.47
N GLU A 85 -0.38 -16.41 8.07
CA GLU A 85 0.75 -16.45 8.99
C GLU A 85 1.17 -15.03 9.40
N TYR A 86 0.89 -14.67 10.65
CA TYR A 86 1.14 -13.30 11.16
C TYR A 86 2.61 -12.91 11.12
N SER A 87 3.53 -13.80 11.49
CA SER A 87 4.96 -13.49 11.53
C SER A 87 5.50 -13.17 10.14
N ASP A 88 5.13 -13.95 9.13
CA ASP A 88 5.56 -13.73 7.75
C ASP A 88 5.04 -12.39 7.20
N MET A 89 3.79 -12.07 7.52
CA MET A 89 3.20 -10.79 7.16
C MET A 89 3.87 -9.61 7.83
N PHE A 90 4.11 -9.72 9.15
CA PHE A 90 4.76 -8.67 9.92
C PHE A 90 6.18 -8.39 9.42
N ASP A 91 6.97 -9.46 9.20
CA ASP A 91 8.34 -9.35 8.69
C ASP A 91 8.39 -8.81 7.26
N THR A 92 7.45 -9.23 6.41
CA THR A 92 7.36 -8.75 5.03
C THR A 92 7.00 -7.27 4.98
N LEU A 93 6.06 -6.82 5.80
CA LEU A 93 5.72 -5.40 5.88
C LEU A 93 6.88 -4.55 6.39
N ASN A 94 7.63 -5.03 7.40
CA ASN A 94 8.83 -4.33 7.86
C ASN A 94 9.88 -4.22 6.74
N ARG A 95 10.14 -5.31 6.01
CA ARG A 95 11.06 -5.29 4.84
C ARG A 95 10.58 -4.36 3.73
N ALA A 96 9.26 -4.26 3.51
CA ALA A 96 8.69 -3.31 2.55
C ALA A 96 8.98 -1.85 2.95
N VAL A 97 8.82 -1.53 4.23
CA VAL A 97 9.13 -0.19 4.75
C VAL A 97 10.62 0.11 4.64
N ASP A 98 11.48 -0.85 4.99
CA ASP A 98 12.93 -0.68 4.86
C ASP A 98 13.33 -0.51 3.38
N HIS A 99 12.75 -1.29 2.47
CA HIS A 99 12.95 -1.12 1.03
C HIS A 99 12.54 0.27 0.52
N ALA A 100 11.39 0.78 0.98
CA ALA A 100 10.95 2.12 0.61
C ALA A 100 11.93 3.20 1.07
N ARG A 101 12.50 3.04 2.26
CA ARG A 101 13.52 3.97 2.79
C ARG A 101 14.84 3.88 2.05
N ASP A 102 15.35 2.67 1.85
CA ASP A 102 16.69 2.43 1.32
C ASP A 102 16.79 2.77 -0.16
N ILE A 103 15.73 2.47 -0.93
CA ILE A 103 15.72 2.64 -2.39
C ILE A 103 15.13 3.99 -2.81
N TYR A 104 14.08 4.46 -2.13
CA TYR A 104 13.35 5.67 -2.53
C TYR A 104 13.58 6.85 -1.58
N GLY A 105 14.31 6.65 -0.47
CA GLY A 105 14.56 7.70 0.51
C GLY A 105 13.32 8.13 1.32
N ALA A 106 12.27 7.30 1.32
CA ALA A 106 10.98 7.65 1.92
C ALA A 106 11.07 7.89 3.43
N GLY A 107 10.54 9.01 3.87
CA GLY A 107 10.33 9.33 5.28
C GLY A 107 9.20 8.52 5.91
N HIS A 108 8.97 8.70 7.21
CA HIS A 108 7.92 7.97 7.94
C HIS A 108 6.51 8.33 7.44
N ASP A 109 6.27 9.58 7.15
CA ASP A 109 5.01 10.15 6.67
C ASP A 109 4.83 10.02 5.14
N GLU A 110 5.79 9.39 4.46
CA GLU A 110 5.78 9.17 3.02
C GLU A 110 5.47 7.73 2.63
N VAL A 111 5.36 6.83 3.60
CA VAL A 111 4.97 5.43 3.39
C VAL A 111 3.53 5.21 3.82
N CYS A 112 2.71 4.71 2.90
CA CYS A 112 1.33 4.36 3.16
C CYS A 112 1.11 2.86 2.93
N ILE A 113 0.56 2.15 3.93
CA ILE A 113 0.19 0.75 3.81
C ILE A 113 -1.31 0.66 3.52
N ASP A 114 -1.68 0.10 2.36
CA ASP A 114 -3.08 -0.15 2.02
C ASP A 114 -3.53 -1.53 2.49
N ILE A 115 -4.62 -1.55 3.27
CA ILE A 115 -5.18 -2.75 3.88
C ILE A 115 -6.51 -3.19 3.26
N THR A 116 -6.95 -2.56 2.17
CA THR A 116 -8.27 -2.78 1.58
C THR A 116 -8.52 -4.23 1.17
N ALA A 117 -7.53 -4.88 0.56
CA ALA A 117 -7.66 -6.25 0.03
C ALA A 117 -7.12 -7.31 1.01
N GLY A 118 -6.70 -6.91 2.20
CA GLY A 118 -6.06 -7.81 3.16
C GLY A 118 -7.05 -8.69 3.91
N LEU A 119 -6.61 -9.91 4.24
CA LEU A 119 -7.27 -10.74 5.26
C LEU A 119 -7.13 -10.08 6.64
N LYS A 120 -7.89 -10.54 7.63
CA LYS A 120 -7.84 -10.00 9.00
C LYS A 120 -6.42 -10.00 9.59
N VAL A 121 -5.67 -11.08 9.36
CA VAL A 121 -4.27 -11.21 9.83
C VAL A 121 -3.39 -10.14 9.22
N PHE A 122 -3.52 -9.89 7.91
CA PHE A 122 -2.81 -8.80 7.24
C PHE A 122 -3.14 -7.45 7.86
N SER A 123 -4.42 -7.16 8.09
CA SER A 123 -4.83 -5.89 8.68
C SER A 123 -4.26 -5.67 10.08
N ILE A 124 -4.18 -6.74 10.91
CA ILE A 124 -3.58 -6.67 12.24
C ILE A 124 -2.06 -6.43 12.14
N ALA A 125 -1.36 -7.17 11.27
CA ALA A 125 0.08 -6.99 11.06
C ALA A 125 0.39 -5.57 10.55
N ALA A 126 -0.37 -5.09 9.56
CA ALA A 126 -0.24 -3.75 9.01
C ALA A 126 -0.48 -2.66 10.07
N ALA A 127 -1.51 -2.79 10.90
CA ALA A 127 -1.76 -1.85 11.99
C ALA A 127 -0.57 -1.81 12.98
N ASN A 128 -0.04 -2.96 13.36
CA ASN A 128 1.12 -3.04 14.26
C ASN A 128 2.37 -2.40 13.66
N VAL A 129 2.68 -2.68 12.39
CA VAL A 129 3.83 -2.04 11.71
C VAL A 129 3.63 -0.54 11.60
N THR A 130 2.42 -0.11 11.23
CA THR A 130 2.07 1.30 11.09
C THR A 130 2.25 2.06 12.41
N MET A 131 1.74 1.52 13.51
CA MET A 131 1.88 2.12 14.84
C MET A 131 3.34 2.16 15.30
N ASN A 132 4.08 1.07 15.15
CA ASN A 132 5.48 0.97 15.57
C ASN A 132 6.41 1.89 14.77
N ARG A 133 6.11 2.10 13.51
CA ARG A 133 6.94 2.87 12.58
C ARG A 133 6.41 4.27 12.29
N LYS A 134 5.26 4.65 12.85
CA LYS A 134 4.58 5.95 12.63
C LYS A 134 4.31 6.21 11.16
N LEU A 135 3.67 5.25 10.49
CA LEU A 135 3.33 5.33 9.07
C LEU A 135 1.88 5.74 8.88
N ILE A 136 1.52 5.99 7.62
CA ILE A 136 0.13 6.14 7.20
C ILE A 136 -0.41 4.78 6.78
N PHE A 137 -1.65 4.47 7.13
CA PHE A 137 -2.37 3.36 6.50
C PHE A 137 -3.65 3.84 5.82
N SER A 138 -4.07 3.11 4.80
CA SER A 138 -5.29 3.41 4.07
C SER A 138 -6.17 2.18 3.90
N TYR A 139 -7.44 2.41 3.74
CA TYR A 139 -8.39 1.43 3.24
C TYR A 139 -9.48 2.11 2.42
N ILE A 140 -10.11 1.37 1.51
CA ILE A 140 -11.28 1.84 0.76
C ILE A 140 -12.52 1.38 1.52
N ASN A 141 -13.37 2.34 1.89
CA ASN A 141 -14.62 2.06 2.60
C ASN A 141 -15.71 1.45 1.70
N ASN A 142 -16.86 1.11 2.25
CA ASN A 142 -17.98 0.50 1.52
C ASN A 142 -18.57 1.41 0.43
N GLU A 143 -18.30 2.70 0.47
CA GLU A 143 -18.71 3.69 -0.53
C GLU A 143 -17.70 3.83 -1.67
N GLY A 144 -16.58 3.10 -1.58
CA GLY A 144 -15.49 3.15 -2.56
C GLY A 144 -14.54 4.33 -2.37
N GLU A 145 -14.60 5.01 -1.22
CA GLU A 145 -13.77 6.17 -0.91
C GLU A 145 -12.56 5.76 -0.07
N PRO A 146 -11.34 6.20 -0.45
CA PRO A 146 -10.13 5.96 0.34
C PRO A 146 -10.17 6.75 1.64
N GLN A 147 -9.91 6.06 2.73
CA GLN A 147 -9.72 6.62 4.06
C GLN A 147 -8.26 6.51 4.46
N TYR A 148 -7.71 7.53 5.10
CA TYR A 148 -6.31 7.59 5.52
C TYR A 148 -6.25 7.82 7.03
N TYR A 149 -5.39 7.08 7.68
CA TYR A 149 -5.12 7.20 9.11
C TYR A 149 -3.63 7.38 9.33
N ASP A 150 -3.30 8.47 9.98
CA ASP A 150 -1.96 8.71 10.50
C ASP A 150 -1.83 8.02 11.87
N ALA A 151 -0.87 7.12 12.01
CA ALA A 151 -0.61 6.43 13.27
C ALA A 151 0.11 7.30 14.30
N THR A 152 0.38 8.55 14.01
CA THR A 152 0.83 9.55 15.00
C THR A 152 -0.27 9.98 15.96
N ILE A 153 -1.38 9.22 16.05
CA ILE A 153 -2.34 9.38 17.14
C ILE A 153 -1.55 9.26 18.45
N GLU A 154 -1.42 10.38 19.13
CA GLU A 154 -0.76 10.48 20.42
C GLU A 154 -1.39 9.47 21.38
N LEU A 155 -0.70 8.36 21.61
CA LEU A 155 -0.99 7.45 22.73
C LEU A 155 -1.08 8.23 24.06
N GLY A 156 -0.46 9.41 24.13
CA GLY A 156 -0.58 10.35 25.24
C GLY A 156 -2.00 10.86 25.52
N ALA A 157 -2.86 10.93 24.50
CA ALA A 157 -4.27 11.31 24.68
C ALA A 157 -5.12 10.17 25.24
N LEU A 158 -4.69 8.91 25.05
CA LEU A 158 -5.39 7.72 25.55
C LEU A 158 -4.93 7.32 26.97
N LEU A 159 -3.74 7.72 27.38
CA LEU A 159 -3.17 7.38 28.69
C LEU A 159 -3.39 8.45 29.76
N GLY A 160 -4.32 9.39 29.53
CA GLY A 160 -4.72 10.41 30.50
C GLY A 160 -3.51 11.09 31.13
N LYS A 161 -3.20 12.28 30.75
CA LYS A 161 -2.37 13.13 31.61
C LYS A 161 -3.20 13.50 32.84
N ASP A 162 -2.96 12.80 33.97
CA ASP A 162 -3.24 13.35 35.28
C ASP A 162 -2.33 14.53 35.55
#